data_8f4f16bc9abe02b47b57f196f83b7f2e
#
_entry.id   8f4f16bc9abe02b47b57f196f83b7f2e
#
_cell.length_a   1.000
_cell.length_b   1.000
_cell.length_c   1.000
_cell.angle_alpha   90.00
_cell.angle_beta   90.00
_cell.angle_gamma   90.00
#
_symmetry.space_group_name_H-M   'P 1'
#
loop_
_entity.id
_entity.type
_entity.pdbx_description
1 polymer ?
#
loop_
_entity_poly.entity_id
_entity_poly.type
_entity_poly.pdbx_seq_one_letter_code
_entity_poly.pdbx_strand_id
1 'polypeptide(L)'
;MAKVYVFLANGFEDVEALIPVDVLRRGGVEVKTVSITGDSQVVETAHNVQIVADAMIEDCDFSDADLLFLPGGMPGASNLYEHGGVRQAVLAQVKAGKKVAAICAAPAVVLAQLGILDDKRATCYPGFEQLLAKADYTADLVTVDGNITTAEGPAAAFPFAYELLSQLVSKEVSDQIAEGMRFKHLMA
;
A
#
# COMPACT_ATOMS: atom_id res chain seq x y z
N MET A 1 -6.92 -17.87 4.73
CA MET A 1 -6.71 -17.06 3.52
C MET A 1 -6.27 -15.69 4.01
N ALA A 2 -5.15 -15.16 3.53
CA ALA A 2 -4.66 -13.87 3.97
C ALA A 2 -5.65 -12.76 3.55
N LYS A 3 -5.80 -11.72 4.41
CA LYS A 3 -6.74 -10.63 4.23
C LYS A 3 -6.03 -9.27 4.21
N VAL A 4 -6.32 -8.49 3.18
CA VAL A 4 -5.71 -7.18 2.93
C VAL A 4 -6.78 -6.11 2.81
N TYR A 5 -6.56 -4.98 3.46
CA TYR A 5 -7.34 -3.77 3.24
C TYR A 5 -6.49 -2.71 2.55
N VAL A 6 -7.04 -2.13 1.50
CA VAL A 6 -6.41 -1.07 0.70
C VAL A 6 -7.19 0.21 0.89
N PHE A 7 -6.60 1.21 1.53
CA PHE A 7 -7.28 2.48 1.77
C PHE A 7 -7.25 3.36 0.53
N LEU A 8 -8.42 3.77 0.05
CA LEU A 8 -8.59 4.64 -1.11
C LEU A 8 -9.11 6.02 -0.67
N ALA A 9 -8.29 7.03 -0.89
CA ALA A 9 -8.64 8.44 -0.69
C ALA A 9 -8.75 9.14 -2.05
N ASN A 10 -9.58 10.15 -2.19
CA ASN A 10 -9.60 10.96 -3.42
C ASN A 10 -8.20 11.50 -3.73
N GLY A 11 -7.77 11.35 -4.98
CA GLY A 11 -6.44 11.70 -5.44
C GLY A 11 -5.37 10.61 -5.23
N PHE A 12 -5.78 9.36 -4.94
CA PHE A 12 -4.82 8.24 -4.96
C PHE A 12 -4.30 7.95 -6.37
N GLU A 13 -3.10 7.40 -6.49
CA GLU A 13 -2.50 7.06 -7.77
C GLU A 13 -3.04 5.71 -8.28
N ASP A 14 -3.47 5.70 -9.55
CA ASP A 14 -4.23 4.61 -10.17
C ASP A 14 -3.52 3.26 -10.12
N VAL A 15 -2.31 3.20 -10.70
CA VAL A 15 -1.60 1.93 -10.85
C VAL A 15 -1.00 1.44 -9.54
N GLU A 16 -0.67 2.36 -8.64
CA GLU A 16 -0.14 2.03 -7.32
C GLU A 16 -1.15 1.28 -6.44
N ALA A 17 -2.44 1.61 -6.59
CA ALA A 17 -3.51 0.88 -5.91
C ALA A 17 -3.96 -0.35 -6.69
N LEU A 18 -4.25 -0.21 -8.00
CA LEU A 18 -4.95 -1.25 -8.75
C LEU A 18 -4.07 -2.42 -9.16
N ILE A 19 -2.77 -2.21 -9.43
CA ILE A 19 -1.84 -3.31 -9.72
C ILE A 19 -1.71 -4.26 -8.51
N PRO A 20 -1.42 -3.78 -7.28
CA PRO A 20 -1.39 -4.67 -6.12
C PRO A 20 -2.73 -5.36 -5.84
N VAL A 21 -3.86 -4.68 -6.02
CA VAL A 21 -5.20 -5.29 -5.88
C VAL A 21 -5.36 -6.46 -6.86
N ASP A 22 -5.04 -6.28 -8.15
CA ASP A 22 -5.13 -7.33 -9.17
C ASP A 22 -4.20 -8.50 -8.86
N VAL A 23 -2.92 -8.24 -8.59
CA VAL A 23 -1.91 -9.27 -8.31
C VAL A 23 -2.29 -10.09 -7.08
N LEU A 24 -2.66 -9.45 -5.98
CA LEU A 24 -3.01 -10.13 -4.74
C LEU A 24 -4.29 -10.97 -4.89
N ARG A 25 -5.31 -10.45 -5.58
CA ARG A 25 -6.53 -11.21 -5.88
C ARG A 25 -6.25 -12.42 -6.76
N ARG A 26 -5.40 -12.30 -7.78
CA ARG A 26 -4.93 -13.46 -8.60
C ARG A 26 -4.22 -14.50 -7.76
N GLY A 27 -3.46 -14.10 -6.76
CA GLY A 27 -2.76 -14.98 -5.82
C GLY A 27 -3.64 -15.61 -4.73
N GLY A 28 -4.97 -15.38 -4.77
CA GLY A 28 -5.93 -15.96 -3.82
C GLY A 28 -6.01 -15.23 -2.48
N VAL A 29 -5.51 -13.99 -2.40
CA VAL A 29 -5.64 -13.14 -1.20
C VAL A 29 -7.02 -12.48 -1.20
N GLU A 30 -7.68 -12.43 -0.04
CA GLU A 30 -8.90 -11.64 0.16
C GLU A 30 -8.51 -10.16 0.24
N VAL A 31 -8.75 -9.41 -0.84
CA VAL A 31 -8.45 -7.98 -0.89
C VAL A 31 -9.73 -7.18 -0.87
N LYS A 32 -9.85 -6.29 0.09
CA LYS A 32 -10.94 -5.32 0.22
C LYS A 32 -10.41 -3.90 0.03
N THR A 33 -10.90 -3.21 -0.99
CA THR A 33 -10.67 -1.79 -1.18
C THR A 33 -11.63 -1.00 -0.29
N VAL A 34 -11.12 0.03 0.38
CA VAL A 34 -11.86 0.76 1.42
C VAL A 34 -11.83 2.26 1.11
N SER A 35 -12.99 2.82 0.84
CA SER A 35 -13.15 4.28 0.69
C SER A 35 -13.05 4.96 2.05
N ILE A 36 -12.29 6.06 2.10
CA ILE A 36 -12.21 6.94 3.28
C ILE A 36 -12.91 8.30 3.04
N THR A 37 -13.73 8.41 2.00
CA THR A 37 -14.35 9.71 1.64
C THR A 37 -15.47 10.14 2.58
N GLY A 38 -15.97 9.23 3.42
CA GLY A 38 -16.98 9.49 4.46
C GLY A 38 -18.43 9.45 3.97
N ASP A 39 -18.69 9.54 2.68
CA ASP A 39 -20.05 9.62 2.13
C ASP A 39 -20.29 8.77 0.86
N SER A 40 -19.23 8.19 0.29
CA SER A 40 -19.31 7.46 -0.98
C SER A 40 -18.29 6.34 -1.10
N GLN A 41 -18.71 5.19 -1.64
CA GLN A 41 -17.78 4.17 -2.12
C GLN A 41 -17.06 4.58 -3.41
N VAL A 42 -17.56 5.60 -4.12
CA VAL A 42 -16.89 6.12 -5.32
C VAL A 42 -15.73 7.00 -4.89
N VAL A 43 -14.54 6.65 -5.32
CA VAL A 43 -13.29 7.37 -5.05
C VAL A 43 -12.66 7.77 -6.38
N GLU A 44 -12.27 9.04 -6.52
CA GLU A 44 -11.65 9.55 -7.73
C GLU A 44 -10.11 9.50 -7.59
N THR A 45 -9.44 8.96 -8.61
CA THR A 45 -7.98 8.89 -8.66
C THR A 45 -7.34 10.24 -8.96
N ALA A 46 -6.00 10.29 -8.87
CA ALA A 46 -5.22 11.46 -9.28
C ALA A 46 -5.36 11.82 -10.76
N HIS A 47 -5.84 10.89 -11.59
CA HIS A 47 -6.01 11.07 -13.04
C HIS A 47 -7.49 11.06 -13.46
N ASN A 48 -8.41 11.40 -12.54
CA ASN A 48 -9.85 11.55 -12.76
C ASN A 48 -10.55 10.26 -13.21
N VAL A 49 -10.05 9.09 -12.80
CA VAL A 49 -10.75 7.81 -12.96
C VAL A 49 -11.56 7.53 -11.70
N GLN A 50 -12.82 7.15 -11.85
CA GLN A 50 -13.66 6.79 -10.72
C GLN A 50 -13.62 5.29 -10.45
N ILE A 51 -13.36 4.92 -9.22
CA ILE A 51 -13.32 3.54 -8.73
C ILE A 51 -14.38 3.38 -7.64
N VAL A 52 -15.14 2.30 -7.70
CA VAL A 52 -16.08 1.93 -6.64
C VAL A 52 -15.33 1.01 -5.66
N ALA A 53 -15.10 1.47 -4.43
CA ALA A 53 -14.50 0.67 -3.37
C ALA A 53 -15.47 -0.43 -2.89
N ASP A 54 -14.91 -1.53 -2.35
CA ASP A 54 -15.70 -2.65 -1.83
C ASP A 54 -16.45 -2.30 -0.54
N ALA A 55 -15.94 -1.34 0.24
CA ALA A 55 -16.56 -0.92 1.51
C ALA A 55 -16.22 0.54 1.86
N MET A 56 -16.97 1.10 2.81
CA MET A 56 -16.63 2.32 3.51
C MET A 56 -15.77 2.00 4.73
N ILE A 57 -14.91 2.92 5.17
CA ILE A 57 -14.03 2.71 6.32
C ILE A 57 -14.82 2.47 7.60
N GLU A 58 -15.98 3.10 7.76
CA GLU A 58 -16.86 2.98 8.91
C GLU A 58 -17.46 1.57 9.07
N ASP A 59 -17.54 0.82 7.96
CA ASP A 59 -18.10 -0.53 7.91
C ASP A 59 -17.04 -1.63 8.09
N CYS A 60 -15.77 -1.26 8.34
CA CYS A 60 -14.66 -2.19 8.39
C CYS A 60 -14.15 -2.40 9.82
N ASP A 61 -13.93 -3.67 10.18
CA ASP A 61 -13.10 -4.06 11.31
C ASP A 61 -11.74 -4.53 10.77
N PHE A 62 -10.69 -3.80 11.12
CA PHE A 62 -9.32 -4.10 10.66
C PHE A 62 -8.60 -5.10 11.57
N SER A 63 -9.21 -5.58 12.63
CA SER A 63 -8.60 -6.51 13.58
C SER A 63 -8.23 -7.85 12.93
N ASP A 64 -8.90 -8.23 11.85
CA ASP A 64 -8.64 -9.45 11.07
C ASP A 64 -7.65 -9.24 9.90
N ALA A 65 -7.15 -8.02 9.69
CA ALA A 65 -6.21 -7.72 8.62
C ALA A 65 -4.86 -8.41 8.84
N ASP A 66 -4.33 -9.07 7.82
CA ASP A 66 -2.94 -9.50 7.76
C ASP A 66 -2.03 -8.39 7.24
N LEU A 67 -2.57 -7.52 6.37
CA LEU A 67 -1.87 -6.37 5.81
C LEU A 67 -2.83 -5.18 5.65
N LEU A 68 -2.37 -3.99 6.03
CA LEU A 68 -2.95 -2.71 5.63
C LEU A 68 -2.06 -2.06 4.56
N PHE A 69 -2.68 -1.60 3.47
CA PHE A 69 -1.96 -1.03 2.35
C PHE A 69 -2.42 0.40 2.06
N LEU A 70 -1.44 1.31 1.91
CA LEU A 70 -1.61 2.72 1.63
C LEU A 70 -1.00 3.07 0.26
N PRO A 71 -1.82 3.28 -0.79
CA PRO A 71 -1.35 3.82 -2.07
C PRO A 71 -0.82 5.24 -1.92
N GLY A 72 -0.03 5.67 -2.88
CA GLY A 72 0.42 7.04 -2.99
C GLY A 72 -0.54 7.91 -3.81
N GLY A 73 0.05 8.85 -4.56
CA GLY A 73 -0.68 9.92 -5.22
C GLY A 73 -0.94 11.10 -4.30
N MET A 74 -1.01 12.30 -4.92
CA MET A 74 -1.35 13.52 -4.19
C MET A 74 -2.62 14.13 -4.79
N PRO A 75 -3.59 14.58 -3.98
CA PRO A 75 -3.55 14.68 -2.52
C PRO A 75 -3.92 13.40 -1.76
N GLY A 76 -4.04 12.23 -2.42
CA GLY A 76 -4.48 10.98 -1.81
C GLY A 76 -3.71 10.63 -0.53
N ALA A 77 -2.36 10.65 -0.55
CA ALA A 77 -1.54 10.36 0.62
C ALA A 77 -1.76 11.36 1.77
N SER A 78 -1.96 12.65 1.46
CA SER A 78 -2.29 13.65 2.49
C SER A 78 -3.66 13.37 3.10
N ASN A 79 -4.66 13.03 2.28
CA ASN A 79 -6.00 12.68 2.74
C ASN A 79 -5.98 11.43 3.64
N LEU A 80 -5.15 10.41 3.32
CA LEU A 80 -4.93 9.24 4.18
C LEU A 80 -4.35 9.65 5.55
N TYR A 81 -3.35 10.53 5.56
CA TYR A 81 -2.74 11.01 6.79
C TYR A 81 -3.71 11.85 7.64
N GLU A 82 -4.53 12.69 7.02
CA GLU A 82 -5.49 13.54 7.73
C GLU A 82 -6.65 12.74 8.33
N HIS A 83 -6.97 11.56 7.76
CA HIS A 83 -8.09 10.75 8.20
C HIS A 83 -7.78 10.01 9.52
N GLY A 84 -8.49 10.36 10.60
CA GLY A 84 -8.26 9.82 11.95
C GLY A 84 -8.38 8.30 12.04
N GLY A 85 -9.37 7.71 11.36
CA GLY A 85 -9.60 6.26 11.33
C GLY A 85 -8.45 5.49 10.67
N VAL A 86 -7.88 6.03 9.57
CA VAL A 86 -6.70 5.43 8.91
C VAL A 86 -5.50 5.43 9.85
N ARG A 87 -5.20 6.57 10.50
CA ARG A 87 -4.08 6.66 11.46
C ARG A 87 -4.24 5.65 12.61
N GLN A 88 -5.45 5.56 13.18
CA GLN A 88 -5.72 4.61 14.26
C GLN A 88 -5.53 3.15 13.81
N ALA A 89 -6.07 2.78 12.64
CA ALA A 89 -5.95 1.43 12.09
C ALA A 89 -4.47 1.07 11.85
N VAL A 90 -3.70 1.96 11.21
CA VAL A 90 -2.28 1.73 10.91
C VAL A 90 -1.45 1.61 12.18
N LEU A 91 -1.65 2.49 13.17
CA LEU A 91 -0.93 2.41 14.46
C LEU A 91 -1.29 1.14 15.23
N ALA A 92 -2.56 0.73 15.23
CA ALA A 92 -2.99 -0.52 15.86
C ALA A 92 -2.37 -1.75 15.18
N GLN A 93 -2.32 -1.76 13.85
CA GLN A 93 -1.71 -2.81 13.03
C GLN A 93 -0.23 -2.99 13.36
N VAL A 94 0.53 -1.89 13.37
CA VAL A 94 1.96 -1.90 13.71
C VAL A 94 2.18 -2.37 15.15
N LYS A 95 1.38 -1.87 16.11
CA LYS A 95 1.44 -2.28 17.51
C LYS A 95 1.17 -3.77 17.70
N ALA A 96 0.31 -4.35 16.86
CA ALA A 96 0.03 -5.79 16.84
C ALA A 96 1.12 -6.63 16.15
N GLY A 97 2.19 -6.02 15.64
CA GLY A 97 3.24 -6.69 14.89
C GLY A 97 2.80 -7.18 13.51
N LYS A 98 1.65 -6.73 13.02
CA LYS A 98 1.10 -7.10 11.71
C LYS A 98 1.64 -6.22 10.60
N LYS A 99 1.46 -6.65 9.35
CA LYS A 99 2.07 -6.01 8.19
C LYS A 99 1.40 -4.69 7.81
N VAL A 100 2.23 -3.72 7.41
CA VAL A 100 1.80 -2.48 6.77
C VAL A 100 2.65 -2.25 5.53
N ALA A 101 2.01 -1.83 4.44
CA ALA A 101 2.68 -1.51 3.19
C ALA A 101 2.26 -0.13 2.69
N ALA A 102 3.20 0.59 2.08
CA ALA A 102 2.96 1.91 1.50
C ALA A 102 3.85 2.13 0.27
N ILE A 103 3.38 2.93 -0.69
CA ILE A 103 4.11 3.20 -1.92
C ILE A 103 4.14 4.70 -2.23
N CYS A 104 5.18 5.15 -2.95
CA CYS A 104 5.29 6.50 -3.49
C CYS A 104 5.38 7.58 -2.41
N ALA A 105 4.41 8.48 -2.34
CA ALA A 105 4.36 9.52 -1.32
C ALA A 105 3.94 8.99 0.07
N ALA A 106 3.15 7.90 0.13
CA ALA A 106 2.56 7.42 1.37
C ALA A 106 3.55 6.99 2.45
N PRO A 107 4.72 6.35 2.16
CA PRO A 107 5.73 6.09 3.17
C PRO A 107 6.17 7.37 3.91
N ALA A 108 6.42 8.44 3.18
CA ALA A 108 6.91 9.71 3.74
C ALA A 108 5.79 10.55 4.36
N VAL A 109 4.64 10.66 3.68
CA VAL A 109 3.54 11.53 4.09
C VAL A 109 2.69 10.91 5.20
N VAL A 110 2.63 9.56 5.28
CA VAL A 110 1.83 8.87 6.30
C VAL A 110 2.72 8.16 7.30
N LEU A 111 3.48 7.14 6.88
CA LEU A 111 4.17 6.26 7.84
C LEU A 111 5.26 6.97 8.63
N ALA A 112 6.07 7.83 7.98
CA ALA A 112 7.11 8.58 8.66
C ALA A 112 6.53 9.61 9.64
N GLN A 113 5.43 10.28 9.27
CA GLN A 113 4.76 11.25 10.14
C GLN A 113 4.10 10.60 11.37
N LEU A 114 3.81 9.30 11.30
CA LEU A 114 3.33 8.50 12.45
C LEU A 114 4.49 7.90 13.28
N GLY A 115 5.76 8.17 12.92
CA GLY A 115 6.93 7.62 13.59
C GLY A 115 7.15 6.11 13.34
N ILE A 116 6.43 5.53 12.36
CA ILE A 116 6.50 4.09 12.07
C ILE A 116 7.80 3.70 11.39
N LEU A 117 8.43 4.65 10.69
CA LEU A 117 9.68 4.45 9.95
C LEU A 117 10.93 4.87 10.76
N ASP A 118 10.77 5.32 12.01
CA ASP A 118 11.92 5.66 12.86
C ASP A 118 12.82 4.42 13.03
N ASP A 119 14.13 4.60 12.75
CA ASP A 119 15.17 3.56 12.81
C ASP A 119 14.94 2.36 11.85
N LYS A 120 14.13 2.53 10.82
CA LYS A 120 13.85 1.49 9.80
C LYS A 120 14.45 1.87 8.45
N ARG A 121 14.76 0.83 7.66
CA ARG A 121 15.02 0.99 6.24
C ARG A 121 13.71 1.24 5.50
N ALA A 122 13.70 2.24 4.62
CA ALA A 122 12.50 2.59 3.85
C ALA A 122 12.86 3.30 2.54
N THR A 123 11.94 3.22 1.58
CA THR A 123 11.98 4.01 0.34
C THR A 123 10.68 4.80 0.17
N CYS A 124 10.72 5.85 -0.65
CA CYS A 124 9.56 6.65 -1.03
C CYS A 124 9.79 7.27 -2.41
N TYR A 125 8.79 7.98 -2.93
CA TYR A 125 8.92 8.73 -4.17
C TYR A 125 10.01 9.81 -4.06
N PRO A 126 10.90 9.96 -5.06
CA PRO A 126 11.94 10.98 -5.08
C PRO A 126 11.37 12.40 -4.86
N GLY A 127 12.02 13.17 -3.99
CA GLY A 127 11.56 14.50 -3.57
C GLY A 127 10.79 14.50 -2.24
N PHE A 128 10.44 13.32 -1.69
CA PHE A 128 9.84 13.18 -0.35
C PHE A 128 10.80 12.64 0.71
N GLU A 129 12.02 12.26 0.33
CA GLU A 129 13.01 11.64 1.22
C GLU A 129 13.37 12.48 2.44
N GLN A 130 13.29 13.81 2.34
CA GLN A 130 13.52 14.70 3.49
C GLN A 130 12.52 14.49 4.63
N LEU A 131 11.33 13.92 4.33
CA LEU A 131 10.34 13.55 5.34
C LEU A 131 10.67 12.24 6.05
N LEU A 132 11.61 11.45 5.50
CA LEU A 132 12.14 10.22 6.11
C LEU A 132 13.32 10.47 7.05
N ALA A 133 13.40 11.64 7.68
CA ALA A 133 14.57 12.13 8.40
C ALA A 133 15.13 11.19 9.50
N LYS A 134 14.31 10.25 9.98
CA LYS A 134 14.71 9.26 10.99
C LYS A 134 14.77 7.82 10.43
N ALA A 135 14.53 7.64 9.16
CA ALA A 135 14.65 6.35 8.46
C ALA A 135 16.00 6.25 7.74
N ASP A 136 16.46 5.04 7.50
CA ASP A 136 17.55 4.75 6.56
C ASP A 136 16.94 4.68 5.14
N TYR A 137 17.01 5.79 4.40
CA TYR A 137 16.46 5.88 3.05
C TYR A 137 17.29 5.06 2.07
N THR A 138 16.69 4.06 1.45
CA THR A 138 17.40 3.10 0.60
C THR A 138 17.46 3.49 -0.87
N ALA A 139 16.51 4.28 -1.37
CA ALA A 139 16.30 4.53 -2.80
C ALA A 139 16.13 3.24 -3.64
N ASP A 140 15.71 2.15 -3.02
CA ASP A 140 15.40 0.89 -3.70
C ASP A 140 13.96 0.95 -4.26
N LEU A 141 13.69 0.20 -5.35
CA LEU A 141 12.31 0.07 -5.87
C LEU A 141 11.34 -0.44 -4.81
N VAL A 142 11.77 -1.42 -4.01
CA VAL A 142 11.01 -1.99 -2.89
C VAL A 142 11.96 -2.24 -1.72
N THR A 143 11.57 -1.81 -0.54
CA THR A 143 12.31 -2.03 0.70
C THR A 143 11.41 -2.74 1.71
N VAL A 144 11.91 -3.83 2.28
CA VAL A 144 11.27 -4.58 3.36
C VAL A 144 12.11 -4.44 4.62
N ASP A 145 11.49 -4.04 5.72
CA ASP A 145 12.06 -4.02 7.05
C ASP A 145 11.06 -4.54 8.08
N GLY A 146 11.26 -5.78 8.50
CA GLY A 146 10.38 -6.49 9.41
C GLY A 146 8.96 -6.62 8.85
N ASN A 147 8.00 -5.98 9.48
CA ASN A 147 6.60 -5.99 9.08
C ASN A 147 6.19 -4.79 8.21
N ILE A 148 7.15 -3.96 7.81
CA ILE A 148 6.90 -2.79 6.97
C ILE A 148 7.49 -3.03 5.57
N THR A 149 6.68 -2.78 4.54
CA THR A 149 7.13 -2.81 3.14
C THR A 149 6.83 -1.48 2.48
N THR A 150 7.85 -0.85 1.91
CA THR A 150 7.73 0.42 1.19
C THR A 150 8.18 0.28 -0.26
N ALA A 151 7.65 1.11 -1.17
CA ALA A 151 8.05 1.12 -2.57
C ALA A 151 8.13 2.54 -3.12
N GLU A 152 8.93 2.71 -4.18
CA GLU A 152 9.35 4.03 -4.67
C GLU A 152 8.23 4.79 -5.37
N GLY A 153 7.46 4.13 -6.25
CA GLY A 153 6.45 4.84 -7.04
C GLY A 153 5.76 3.96 -8.10
N PRO A 154 5.05 4.55 -9.08
CA PRO A 154 4.16 3.81 -9.99
C PRO A 154 4.85 2.66 -10.73
N ALA A 155 6.08 2.85 -11.22
CA ALA A 155 6.84 1.80 -11.91
C ALA A 155 7.21 0.62 -10.98
N ALA A 156 7.29 0.85 -9.67
CA ALA A 156 7.55 -0.18 -8.68
C ALA A 156 6.30 -1.00 -8.29
N ALA A 157 5.10 -0.65 -8.77
CA ALA A 157 3.85 -1.28 -8.34
C ALA A 157 3.81 -2.79 -8.57
N PHE A 158 4.36 -3.29 -9.68
CA PHE A 158 4.44 -4.74 -9.94
C PHE A 158 5.42 -5.46 -9.00
N PRO A 159 6.72 -5.09 -8.92
CA PRO A 159 7.63 -5.76 -7.98
C PRO A 159 7.16 -5.64 -6.53
N PHE A 160 6.57 -4.52 -6.13
CA PHE A 160 5.95 -4.34 -4.82
C PHE A 160 4.79 -5.33 -4.58
N ALA A 161 3.87 -5.46 -5.54
CA ALA A 161 2.74 -6.38 -5.44
C ALA A 161 3.19 -7.85 -5.33
N TYR A 162 4.22 -8.25 -6.10
CA TYR A 162 4.78 -9.60 -6.03
C TYR A 162 5.51 -9.86 -4.72
N GLU A 163 6.19 -8.86 -4.16
CA GLU A 163 6.79 -8.95 -2.84
C GLU A 163 5.73 -9.15 -1.76
N LEU A 164 4.64 -8.35 -1.78
CA LEU A 164 3.52 -8.51 -0.85
C LEU A 164 2.87 -9.90 -0.98
N LEU A 165 2.66 -10.38 -2.20
CA LEU A 165 2.10 -11.72 -2.44
C LEU A 165 3.02 -12.82 -1.90
N SER A 166 4.33 -12.67 -2.09
CA SER A 166 5.33 -13.60 -1.54
C SER A 166 5.26 -13.66 -0.02
N GLN A 167 5.10 -12.54 0.64
CA GLN A 167 5.01 -12.45 2.10
C GLN A 167 3.69 -12.98 2.68
N LEU A 168 2.58 -12.88 1.93
CA LEU A 168 1.24 -13.25 2.40
C LEU A 168 0.87 -14.69 2.07
N VAL A 169 1.41 -15.24 0.99
CA VAL A 169 1.10 -16.59 0.52
C VAL A 169 2.38 -17.41 0.39
N SER A 170 3.14 -17.23 -0.69
CA SER A 170 4.48 -17.80 -0.87
C SER A 170 5.17 -17.22 -2.11
N LYS A 171 6.50 -17.39 -2.16
CA LYS A 171 7.29 -17.00 -3.32
C LYS A 171 6.88 -17.76 -4.58
N GLU A 172 6.57 -19.05 -4.46
CA GLU A 172 6.17 -19.90 -5.58
C GLU A 172 4.89 -19.40 -6.24
N VAL A 173 3.88 -19.02 -5.44
CA VAL A 173 2.63 -18.44 -5.94
C VAL A 173 2.90 -17.08 -6.59
N SER A 174 3.71 -16.24 -5.97
CA SER A 174 4.10 -14.95 -6.53
C SER A 174 4.79 -15.10 -7.89
N ASP A 175 5.75 -16.03 -8.01
CA ASP A 175 6.47 -16.32 -9.26
C ASP A 175 5.52 -16.85 -10.36
N GLN A 176 4.54 -17.71 -10.01
CA GLN A 176 3.53 -18.22 -10.93
C GLN A 176 2.61 -17.10 -11.46
N ILE A 177 2.16 -16.21 -10.58
CA ILE A 177 1.33 -15.06 -10.99
C ILE A 177 2.13 -14.12 -11.88
N ALA A 178 3.39 -13.80 -11.52
CA ALA A 178 4.27 -12.95 -12.33
C ALA A 178 4.51 -13.54 -13.74
N GLU A 179 4.69 -14.86 -13.85
CA GLU A 179 4.83 -15.54 -15.14
C GLU A 179 3.52 -15.47 -15.96
N GLY A 180 2.37 -15.75 -15.32
CA GLY A 180 1.04 -15.68 -15.96
C GLY A 180 0.70 -14.27 -16.45
N MET A 181 1.12 -13.24 -15.72
CA MET A 181 0.98 -11.83 -16.10
C MET A 181 2.06 -11.35 -17.10
N ARG A 182 2.98 -12.23 -17.53
CA ARG A 182 4.05 -11.95 -18.49
C ARG A 182 5.06 -10.89 -18.00
N PHE A 183 5.15 -10.68 -16.69
CA PHE A 183 6.04 -9.67 -16.10
C PHE A 183 7.51 -9.88 -16.47
N LYS A 184 7.97 -11.14 -16.56
CA LYS A 184 9.36 -11.44 -16.96
C LYS A 184 9.72 -10.96 -18.37
N HIS A 185 8.74 -10.85 -19.29
CA HIS A 185 8.98 -10.29 -20.63
C HIS A 185 9.21 -8.79 -20.61
N LEU A 186 8.76 -8.08 -19.57
CA LEU A 186 9.05 -6.66 -19.42
C LEU A 186 10.50 -6.43 -18.99
N MET A 187 11.10 -7.41 -18.30
CA MET A 187 12.45 -7.32 -17.73
C MET A 187 13.53 -7.96 -18.62
N ALA A 188 13.13 -8.56 -19.76
CA ALA A 188 14.01 -9.15 -20.75
C ALA A 188 14.42 -8.11 -21.81
#